data_7e4d8c92f65331a5e18843232a600e12
#
_entry.id   7e4d8c92f65331a5e18843232a600e12
#
_cell.length_a   1.000
_cell.length_b   1.000
_cell.length_c   1.000
_cell.angle_alpha   90.00
_cell.angle_beta   90.00
_cell.angle_gamma   90.00
#
_symmetry.space_group_name_H-M   'P 1'
#
loop_
_entity.id
_entity.type
_entity.pdbx_description
1 polymer ?
#
loop_
_entity_poly.entity_id
_entity_poly.type
_entity_poly.pdbx_seq_one_letter_code
_entity_poly.pdbx_strand_id
1 'polypeptide(L)'
;MKRRTFIHQLTHAAAMPALFSSFGINPLNLSSYSLLSNTLQEGNILIILLLNGGNDGLNMVIPLNMKSNLHAVRPQVVLPDNKILSLGTNDLGLHPSMSFFKSLHDENRLKIVHSVGYQNPSYSHFRSMDIWQTGSESNQYLTSGWIGRYLENRHPEFPEAYPSDSYPHPLALEMGWNSSLQFTGNRSFTSIVSSNPDNFYEIINEFNNEYPSTNVGEKLKYLQLMAKQSNSYGEVLKEAYNKGELSGIDFPRSNLADQFKIIAKLISGGLNTRIYKVEIGGFDTHGNQVDTNDHSKGEHANLLGQINDAVQAFMQVMDAQKKSDRILGMTLTEFGRTVHSNGTNGTDHGTVSPMLFFGNKLDTNVLGTNPVIPSSIEGQFDLERQFDYRQMYQAVINQWLGGTSTTSTDVLYKDFENVQIIAKDYADLDGDGVGDIYDLCNDTAAGALVDFNGCEIFTLPADNYQIHTKSLSCINSNNGEMTIRAIDTTYEYTIAISVIDKIATLNQENEYKITFSDLEVGTYHISITIHEKPTYNQIFDIKIVEPAPLEAAALVDLTAKTATLHLSGSEQYTITLNGVSQEIYSQEIKLELSSEIGRAHV
;
A
#
# COMPACT_ATOMS: atom_id res chain seq x y z
N MET A 1 45.78 -9.52 11.91
CA MET A 1 44.81 -10.18 11.02
C MET A 1 43.79 -9.15 10.60
N LYS A 2 43.58 -8.91 9.30
CA LYS A 2 42.63 -7.89 8.84
C LYS A 2 41.20 -8.45 8.99
N ARG A 3 40.26 -7.64 9.44
CA ARG A 3 38.84 -8.01 9.71
C ARG A 3 38.19 -8.85 8.59
N ARG A 4 38.56 -8.59 7.32
CA ARG A 4 38.08 -9.30 6.14
C ARG A 4 38.54 -10.78 6.07
N THR A 5 39.74 -11.08 6.51
CA THR A 5 40.32 -12.44 6.49
C THR A 5 39.70 -13.31 7.60
N PHE A 6 39.28 -12.69 8.72
CA PHE A 6 38.61 -13.37 9.81
C PHE A 6 37.19 -13.83 9.41
N ILE A 7 36.46 -13.00 8.70
CA ILE A 7 35.09 -13.33 8.26
C ILE A 7 35.10 -14.44 7.18
N HIS A 8 36.06 -14.45 6.28
CA HIS A 8 36.17 -15.49 5.25
C HIS A 8 36.59 -16.88 5.78
N GLN A 9 37.21 -16.95 6.96
CA GLN A 9 37.59 -18.23 7.59
C GLN A 9 36.50 -18.83 8.48
N LEU A 10 35.45 -18.04 8.81
CA LEU A 10 34.32 -18.49 9.63
C LEU A 10 33.23 -19.25 8.88
N THR A 11 33.28 -19.26 7.55
CA THR A 11 32.26 -19.92 6.70
C THR A 11 32.35 -21.45 6.62
N HIS A 12 33.30 -22.07 7.36
CA HIS A 12 33.52 -23.53 7.27
C HIS A 12 33.54 -24.28 8.60
N ALA A 13 32.98 -23.75 9.70
CA ALA A 13 33.01 -24.46 10.98
C ALA A 13 31.65 -24.51 11.67
N ALA A 14 31.22 -25.73 11.96
CA ALA A 14 30.01 -26.06 12.74
C ALA A 14 30.07 -25.62 14.25
N ALA A 15 30.95 -24.67 14.62
CA ALA A 15 31.16 -24.19 15.99
C ALA A 15 30.66 -22.75 16.23
N MET A 16 29.88 -22.19 15.34
CA MET A 16 29.41 -20.80 15.36
C MET A 16 28.50 -20.39 16.54
N PRO A 17 27.59 -21.20 17.08
CA PRO A 17 26.71 -20.77 18.15
C PRO A 17 27.43 -20.39 19.46
N ALA A 18 28.56 -21.04 19.74
CA ALA A 18 29.27 -20.84 21.00
C ALA A 18 30.15 -19.58 21.02
N LEU A 19 30.53 -19.05 19.86
CA LEU A 19 31.38 -17.84 19.75
C LEU A 19 30.56 -16.55 19.82
N PHE A 20 29.32 -16.55 19.35
CA PHE A 20 28.48 -15.36 19.37
C PHE A 20 27.88 -15.06 20.74
N SER A 21 27.60 -16.10 21.54
CA SER A 21 27.12 -15.91 22.92
C SER A 21 28.15 -15.23 23.84
N SER A 22 29.46 -15.40 23.57
CA SER A 22 30.52 -14.77 24.33
C SER A 22 30.68 -13.25 24.08
N PHE A 23 30.05 -12.73 22.99
CA PHE A 23 30.06 -11.32 22.64
C PHE A 23 28.71 -10.61 22.89
N GLY A 24 27.77 -11.27 23.59
CA GLY A 24 26.45 -10.72 23.88
C GLY A 24 25.53 -10.58 22.65
N ILE A 25 25.89 -11.21 21.53
CA ILE A 25 25.09 -11.23 20.31
C ILE A 25 24.26 -12.51 20.32
N ASN A 26 22.95 -12.38 20.41
CA ASN A 26 22.04 -13.54 20.37
C ASN A 26 22.04 -14.15 18.96
N PRO A 27 22.56 -15.38 18.76
CA PRO A 27 22.68 -15.98 17.43
C PRO A 27 21.33 -16.27 16.76
N LEU A 28 20.22 -16.23 17.51
CA LEU A 28 18.87 -16.40 16.98
C LEU A 28 18.35 -15.19 16.20
N ASN A 29 19.01 -14.03 16.28
CA ASN A 29 18.66 -12.82 15.53
C ASN A 29 19.52 -12.58 14.27
N LEU A 30 20.52 -13.42 14.02
CA LEU A 30 21.24 -13.42 12.74
C LEU A 30 20.60 -14.49 11.88
N SER A 31 19.56 -14.12 11.17
CA SER A 31 18.81 -15.03 10.29
C SER A 31 19.72 -15.61 9.22
N SER A 32 20.32 -16.77 9.50
CA SER A 32 20.88 -17.65 8.47
C SER A 32 19.84 -17.98 7.37
N TYR A 33 18.56 -17.82 7.67
CA TYR A 33 17.44 -17.93 6.74
C TYR A 33 17.37 -16.79 5.73
N SER A 34 17.78 -15.55 6.08
CA SER A 34 17.80 -14.46 5.09
C SER A 34 18.86 -14.69 4.00
N LEU A 35 19.93 -15.40 4.31
CA LEU A 35 20.96 -15.79 3.33
C LEU A 35 20.48 -16.94 2.44
N LEU A 36 19.74 -17.91 2.98
CA LEU A 36 19.21 -19.02 2.20
C LEU A 36 18.02 -18.60 1.33
N SER A 37 17.10 -17.80 1.87
CA SER A 37 15.99 -17.23 1.09
C SER A 37 16.47 -16.27 0.00
N ASN A 38 17.54 -15.52 0.25
CA ASN A 38 18.15 -14.65 -0.76
C ASN A 38 18.76 -15.43 -1.93
N THR A 39 19.37 -16.60 -1.69
CA THR A 39 19.91 -17.44 -2.76
C THR A 39 18.84 -18.13 -3.59
N LEU A 40 17.69 -18.48 -3.00
CA LEU A 40 16.59 -19.14 -3.71
C LEU A 40 15.79 -18.18 -4.60
N GLN A 41 15.84 -16.88 -4.31
CA GLN A 41 15.12 -15.84 -5.08
C GLN A 41 16.04 -14.88 -5.82
N GLU A 42 17.34 -15.13 -5.84
CA GLU A 42 18.28 -14.38 -6.68
C GLU A 42 17.86 -14.45 -8.15
N GLY A 43 17.61 -13.28 -8.70
CA GLY A 43 17.24 -13.15 -10.10
C GLY A 43 15.75 -13.02 -10.42
N ASN A 44 14.84 -13.08 -9.44
CA ASN A 44 13.44 -12.74 -9.66
C ASN A 44 13.29 -11.28 -10.06
N ILE A 45 12.42 -11.03 -11.04
CA ILE A 45 12.21 -9.71 -11.66
C ILE A 45 10.75 -9.30 -11.50
N LEU A 46 10.53 -8.10 -10.96
CA LEU A 46 9.22 -7.47 -10.86
C LEU A 46 9.08 -6.42 -11.97
N ILE A 47 8.01 -6.52 -12.77
CA ILE A 47 7.59 -5.51 -13.73
C ILE A 47 6.33 -4.83 -13.20
N ILE A 48 6.41 -3.54 -12.92
CA ILE A 48 5.26 -2.73 -12.52
C ILE A 48 4.72 -2.03 -13.75
N LEU A 49 3.49 -2.34 -14.12
CA LEU A 49 2.78 -1.72 -15.22
C LEU A 49 1.74 -0.74 -14.67
N LEU A 50 2.05 0.54 -14.77
CA LEU A 50 1.15 1.61 -14.34
C LEU A 50 0.16 1.97 -15.45
N LEU A 51 -1.12 1.83 -15.15
CA LEU A 51 -2.25 2.28 -15.96
C LEU A 51 -2.68 3.66 -15.44
N ASN A 52 -2.06 4.71 -15.93
CA ASN A 52 -2.22 6.06 -15.40
C ASN A 52 -3.50 6.72 -15.94
N GLY A 53 -4.36 7.19 -15.04
CA GLY A 53 -5.62 7.88 -15.34
C GLY A 53 -6.86 7.24 -14.71
N GLY A 54 -6.72 6.19 -13.91
CA GLY A 54 -7.87 5.50 -13.29
C GLY A 54 -8.58 4.55 -14.25
N ASN A 55 -8.17 3.30 -14.26
CA ASN A 55 -8.67 2.28 -15.18
C ASN A 55 -10.12 1.86 -14.87
N ASP A 56 -10.97 1.74 -15.90
CA ASP A 56 -12.31 1.14 -15.77
C ASP A 56 -12.20 -0.40 -15.60
N GLY A 57 -12.09 -0.80 -14.35
CA GLY A 57 -11.95 -2.21 -13.99
C GLY A 57 -13.13 -3.08 -14.40
N LEU A 58 -14.36 -2.54 -14.44
CA LEU A 58 -15.55 -3.28 -14.83
C LEU A 58 -15.64 -3.56 -16.33
N ASN A 59 -14.93 -2.77 -17.16
CA ASN A 59 -14.78 -3.08 -18.59
C ASN A 59 -13.47 -3.84 -18.89
N MET A 60 -12.54 -3.93 -17.96
CA MET A 60 -11.34 -4.75 -18.08
C MET A 60 -11.59 -6.21 -17.64
N VAL A 61 -12.17 -6.39 -16.45
CA VAL A 61 -12.54 -7.69 -15.84
C VAL A 61 -14.04 -7.65 -15.53
N ILE A 62 -14.83 -8.37 -16.33
CA ILE A 62 -16.27 -8.25 -16.36
C ILE A 62 -16.92 -9.35 -15.50
N PRO A 63 -17.72 -9.01 -14.47
CA PRO A 63 -18.49 -9.98 -13.70
C PRO A 63 -19.70 -10.47 -14.51
N LEU A 64 -19.61 -11.68 -15.06
CA LEU A 64 -20.63 -12.23 -15.99
C LEU A 64 -21.96 -12.51 -15.29
N ASN A 65 -21.93 -12.83 -14.01
CA ASN A 65 -23.13 -13.01 -13.18
C ASN A 65 -23.89 -11.69 -12.90
N MET A 66 -23.27 -10.53 -13.17
CA MET A 66 -23.84 -9.20 -12.96
C MET A 66 -24.22 -8.48 -14.28
N LYS A 67 -24.19 -9.17 -15.43
CA LYS A 67 -24.41 -8.55 -16.74
C LYS A 67 -25.71 -7.75 -16.85
N SER A 68 -26.82 -8.29 -16.38
CA SER A 68 -28.11 -7.58 -16.41
C SER A 68 -28.07 -6.25 -15.65
N ASN A 69 -27.39 -6.23 -14.50
CA ASN A 69 -27.23 -5.02 -13.71
C ASN A 69 -26.26 -4.04 -14.37
N LEU A 70 -25.15 -4.52 -14.95
CA LEU A 70 -24.25 -3.68 -15.76
C LEU A 70 -24.97 -3.00 -16.93
N HIS A 71 -25.81 -3.74 -17.67
CA HIS A 71 -26.64 -3.15 -18.74
C HIS A 71 -27.61 -2.08 -18.22
N ALA A 72 -28.16 -2.26 -17.02
CA ALA A 72 -29.10 -1.32 -16.43
C ALA A 72 -28.42 -0.02 -15.97
N VAL A 73 -27.22 -0.10 -15.33
CA VAL A 73 -26.60 1.05 -14.68
C VAL A 73 -25.51 1.75 -15.50
N ARG A 74 -24.95 1.07 -16.53
CA ARG A 74 -23.89 1.66 -17.38
C ARG A 74 -24.13 1.46 -18.89
N PRO A 75 -25.35 1.77 -19.40
CA PRO A 75 -25.73 1.43 -20.78
C PRO A 75 -24.85 2.07 -21.85
N GLN A 76 -24.19 3.23 -21.57
CA GLN A 76 -23.35 3.94 -22.53
C GLN A 76 -21.96 3.32 -22.71
N VAL A 77 -21.52 2.43 -21.80
CA VAL A 77 -20.16 1.86 -21.86
C VAL A 77 -20.13 0.33 -21.71
N VAL A 78 -21.26 -0.30 -21.41
CA VAL A 78 -21.33 -1.76 -21.23
C VAL A 78 -20.96 -2.49 -22.52
N LEU A 79 -20.13 -3.52 -22.39
CA LEU A 79 -19.69 -4.33 -23.53
C LEU A 79 -20.80 -5.23 -24.07
N PRO A 80 -20.87 -5.47 -25.41
CA PRO A 80 -21.75 -6.49 -25.97
C PRO A 80 -21.38 -7.88 -25.43
N ASP A 81 -22.35 -8.58 -24.87
CA ASP A 81 -22.16 -9.87 -24.21
C ASP A 81 -21.44 -10.92 -25.08
N ASN A 82 -21.72 -10.93 -26.38
CA ASN A 82 -21.16 -11.88 -27.34
C ASN A 82 -19.70 -11.59 -27.71
N LYS A 83 -19.14 -10.48 -27.26
CA LYS A 83 -17.73 -10.10 -27.49
C LYS A 83 -16.84 -10.32 -26.30
N ILE A 84 -17.40 -10.47 -25.09
CA ILE A 84 -16.64 -10.68 -23.87
C ILE A 84 -15.90 -12.01 -23.95
N LEU A 85 -14.61 -11.99 -23.61
CA LEU A 85 -13.78 -13.20 -23.54
C LEU A 85 -14.05 -13.92 -22.20
N SER A 86 -14.96 -14.90 -22.21
CA SER A 86 -15.26 -15.68 -21.01
C SER A 86 -14.03 -16.47 -20.54
N LEU A 87 -13.77 -16.45 -19.22
CA LEU A 87 -12.71 -17.23 -18.60
C LEU A 87 -13.16 -18.65 -18.23
N GLY A 88 -14.46 -18.95 -18.34
CA GLY A 88 -15.02 -20.28 -18.03
C GLY A 88 -15.07 -20.60 -16.54
N THR A 89 -14.51 -19.76 -15.68
CA THR A 89 -14.45 -19.93 -14.22
C THR A 89 -14.87 -18.65 -13.52
N ASN A 90 -15.38 -18.75 -12.29
CA ASN A 90 -15.73 -17.65 -11.42
C ASN A 90 -16.69 -16.60 -12.02
N ASP A 91 -17.48 -16.98 -13.03
CA ASP A 91 -18.36 -16.04 -13.75
C ASP A 91 -17.66 -14.76 -14.20
N LEU A 92 -16.44 -14.91 -14.75
CA LEU A 92 -15.61 -13.81 -15.19
C LEU A 92 -15.38 -13.82 -16.70
N GLY A 93 -15.20 -12.62 -17.23
CA GLY A 93 -14.72 -12.40 -18.58
C GLY A 93 -13.73 -11.25 -18.66
N LEU A 94 -12.97 -11.20 -19.75
CA LEU A 94 -12.06 -10.10 -20.06
C LEU A 94 -12.58 -9.29 -21.24
N HIS A 95 -12.10 -8.04 -21.32
CA HIS A 95 -12.34 -7.20 -22.49
C HIS A 95 -11.86 -7.90 -23.78
N PRO A 96 -12.57 -7.79 -24.92
CA PRO A 96 -12.19 -8.45 -26.18
C PRO A 96 -10.78 -8.08 -26.69
N SER A 97 -10.25 -6.93 -26.33
CA SER A 97 -8.86 -6.53 -26.66
C SER A 97 -7.79 -7.25 -25.84
N MET A 98 -8.16 -8.12 -24.88
CA MET A 98 -7.21 -8.77 -23.95
C MET A 98 -7.06 -10.27 -24.26
N SER A 99 -6.94 -10.63 -25.54
CA SER A 99 -6.86 -12.02 -25.99
C SER A 99 -5.63 -12.76 -25.45
N PHE A 100 -4.48 -12.10 -25.33
CA PHE A 100 -3.29 -12.71 -24.73
C PHE A 100 -3.44 -12.92 -23.23
N PHE A 101 -4.06 -11.99 -22.51
CA PHE A 101 -4.37 -12.19 -21.09
C PHE A 101 -5.34 -13.36 -20.88
N LYS A 102 -6.30 -13.57 -21.83
CA LYS A 102 -7.11 -14.79 -21.83
C LYS A 102 -6.26 -16.04 -22.01
N SER A 103 -5.27 -16.02 -22.92
CA SER A 103 -4.34 -17.14 -23.09
C SER A 103 -3.51 -17.38 -21.84
N LEU A 104 -3.00 -16.31 -21.19
CA LEU A 104 -2.29 -16.43 -19.91
C LEU A 104 -3.17 -17.06 -18.83
N HIS A 105 -4.45 -16.72 -18.77
CA HIS A 105 -5.39 -17.37 -17.85
C HIS A 105 -5.52 -18.87 -18.15
N ASP A 106 -5.71 -19.23 -19.42
CA ASP A 106 -5.86 -20.63 -19.84
C ASP A 106 -4.60 -21.47 -19.61
N GLU A 107 -3.43 -20.81 -19.58
CA GLU A 107 -2.12 -21.40 -19.28
C GLU A 107 -1.75 -21.36 -17.80
N ASN A 108 -2.64 -20.93 -16.91
CA ASN A 108 -2.35 -20.72 -15.48
C ASN A 108 -1.19 -19.73 -15.25
N ARG A 109 -1.16 -18.63 -15.97
CA ARG A 109 -0.13 -17.56 -15.91
C ARG A 109 -0.72 -16.18 -15.62
N LEU A 110 -1.99 -16.12 -15.23
CA LEU A 110 -2.72 -14.90 -14.87
C LEU A 110 -3.39 -15.08 -13.52
N LYS A 111 -3.17 -14.14 -12.61
CA LYS A 111 -3.94 -13.98 -11.37
C LYS A 111 -4.74 -12.71 -11.41
N ILE A 112 -6.00 -12.80 -11.03
CA ILE A 112 -6.93 -11.67 -10.91
C ILE A 112 -7.22 -11.45 -9.42
N VAL A 113 -7.05 -10.21 -8.97
CA VAL A 113 -7.43 -9.78 -7.61
C VAL A 113 -8.51 -8.72 -7.74
N HIS A 114 -9.69 -8.99 -7.15
CA HIS A 114 -10.83 -8.08 -7.23
C HIS A 114 -10.73 -6.89 -6.26
N SER A 115 -11.31 -5.77 -6.66
CA SER A 115 -11.66 -4.64 -5.79
C SER A 115 -10.52 -4.18 -4.86
N VAL A 116 -9.34 -4.00 -5.45
CA VAL A 116 -8.15 -3.52 -4.73
C VAL A 116 -8.20 -2.00 -4.63
N GLY A 117 -7.95 -1.48 -3.44
CA GLY A 117 -7.92 -0.04 -3.17
C GLY A 117 -7.46 0.26 -1.75
N TYR A 118 -7.88 1.39 -1.19
CA TYR A 118 -7.54 1.81 0.17
C TYR A 118 -8.74 2.46 0.87
N GLN A 119 -8.66 2.56 2.19
CA GLN A 119 -9.73 3.16 3.00
C GLN A 119 -9.77 4.69 2.81
N ASN A 120 -10.98 5.28 2.78
CA ASN A 120 -11.21 6.71 2.54
C ASN A 120 -10.54 7.19 1.23
N PRO A 121 -10.97 6.68 0.08
CA PRO A 121 -10.32 6.92 -1.20
C PRO A 121 -10.38 8.39 -1.62
N SER A 122 -9.34 8.83 -2.31
CA SER A 122 -9.26 10.15 -2.95
C SER A 122 -9.61 10.01 -4.43
N TYR A 123 -10.44 10.92 -4.94
CA TYR A 123 -10.76 11.02 -6.36
C TYR A 123 -9.79 11.94 -7.13
N SER A 124 -8.74 12.45 -6.48
CA SER A 124 -7.69 13.22 -7.11
C SER A 124 -6.59 12.29 -7.62
N HIS A 125 -6.28 12.31 -8.91
CA HIS A 125 -5.18 11.56 -9.51
C HIS A 125 -3.87 11.75 -8.74
N PHE A 126 -3.48 13.00 -8.48
CA PHE A 126 -2.24 13.31 -7.78
C PHE A 126 -2.21 12.69 -6.38
N ARG A 127 -3.26 12.92 -5.59
CA ARG A 127 -3.28 12.40 -4.21
C ARG A 127 -3.34 10.88 -4.18
N SER A 128 -4.17 10.28 -5.01
CA SER A 128 -4.29 8.83 -5.05
C SER A 128 -2.99 8.19 -5.54
N MET A 129 -2.34 8.76 -6.55
CA MET A 129 -1.04 8.30 -7.02
C MET A 129 0.03 8.38 -5.92
N ASP A 130 0.08 9.49 -5.14
CA ASP A 130 0.99 9.61 -3.99
C ASP A 130 0.76 8.48 -2.97
N ILE A 131 -0.51 8.16 -2.66
CA ILE A 131 -0.86 7.09 -1.73
C ILE A 131 -0.34 5.75 -2.24
N TRP A 132 -0.63 5.38 -3.49
CA TRP A 132 -0.17 4.14 -4.10
C TRP A 132 1.36 4.05 -4.19
N GLN A 133 2.02 5.12 -4.58
CA GLN A 133 3.48 5.14 -4.69
C GLN A 133 4.17 5.05 -3.33
N THR A 134 3.59 5.64 -2.31
CA THR A 134 4.18 5.63 -0.97
C THR A 134 3.79 4.44 -0.10
N GLY A 135 2.68 3.76 -0.40
CA GLY A 135 2.14 2.74 0.51
C GLY A 135 1.51 3.34 1.77
N SER A 136 1.07 4.61 1.72
CA SER A 136 0.55 5.33 2.89
C SER A 136 -0.94 5.09 3.14
N GLU A 137 -1.41 5.44 4.33
CA GLU A 137 -2.83 5.68 4.58
C GLU A 137 -3.31 6.94 3.83
N SER A 138 -4.62 7.05 3.58
CA SER A 138 -5.19 8.18 2.84
C SER A 138 -4.97 9.54 3.50
N ASN A 139 -4.81 9.59 4.81
CA ASN A 139 -4.55 10.78 5.61
C ASN A 139 -3.07 11.06 5.90
N GLN A 140 -2.16 10.19 5.43
CA GLN A 140 -0.72 10.34 5.62
C GLN A 140 -0.04 10.88 4.37
N TYR A 141 0.93 11.76 4.54
CA TYR A 141 1.78 12.30 3.46
C TYR A 141 3.22 11.84 3.72
N LEU A 142 3.67 10.87 2.91
CA LEU A 142 5.04 10.37 2.97
C LEU A 142 5.86 10.95 1.82
N THR A 143 7.14 11.16 2.09
CA THR A 143 8.12 11.66 1.10
C THR A 143 8.97 10.57 0.49
N SER A 144 8.76 9.31 0.91
CA SER A 144 9.45 8.13 0.38
C SER A 144 8.46 7.09 -0.12
N GLY A 145 8.82 6.40 -1.20
CA GLY A 145 8.02 5.36 -1.83
C GLY A 145 8.32 3.97 -1.24
N TRP A 146 7.38 3.05 -1.41
CA TRP A 146 7.52 1.71 -0.85
C TRP A 146 8.68 0.91 -1.47
N ILE A 147 8.95 1.06 -2.78
CA ILE A 147 10.09 0.41 -3.43
C ILE A 147 11.40 1.05 -2.98
N GLY A 148 11.45 2.38 -2.90
CA GLY A 148 12.63 3.07 -2.39
C GLY A 148 13.02 2.58 -1.00
N ARG A 149 12.05 2.50 -0.08
CA ARG A 149 12.29 1.96 1.27
C ARG A 149 12.69 0.48 1.25
N TYR A 150 12.05 -0.35 0.41
CA TYR A 150 12.42 -1.76 0.25
C TYR A 150 13.89 -1.89 -0.21
N LEU A 151 14.28 -1.14 -1.23
CA LEU A 151 15.65 -1.19 -1.75
C LEU A 151 16.67 -0.68 -0.73
N GLU A 152 16.38 0.38 0.01
CA GLU A 152 17.26 0.84 1.11
C GLU A 152 17.36 -0.17 2.27
N ASN A 153 16.27 -0.87 2.59
CA ASN A 153 16.31 -1.94 3.60
C ASN A 153 17.21 -3.11 3.14
N ARG A 154 17.11 -3.49 1.85
CA ARG A 154 17.90 -4.58 1.27
C ARG A 154 19.35 -4.19 0.95
N HIS A 155 19.61 -2.91 0.73
CA HIS A 155 20.89 -2.35 0.31
C HIS A 155 21.31 -1.17 1.22
N PRO A 156 21.62 -1.41 2.50
CA PRO A 156 21.85 -0.35 3.48
C PRO A 156 23.08 0.52 3.17
N GLU A 157 24.01 0.02 2.34
CA GLU A 157 25.19 0.77 1.92
C GLU A 157 24.97 1.60 0.64
N PHE A 158 23.75 1.55 0.07
CA PHE A 158 23.37 2.41 -1.06
C PHE A 158 23.08 3.83 -0.56
N PRO A 159 23.47 4.90 -1.27
CA PRO A 159 24.14 4.92 -2.57
C PRO A 159 25.69 4.89 -2.53
N GLU A 160 26.32 5.08 -1.38
CA GLU A 160 27.76 5.39 -1.25
C GLU A 160 28.67 4.26 -1.75
N ALA A 161 28.26 3.01 -1.56
CA ALA A 161 29.03 1.83 -1.96
C ALA A 161 28.65 1.27 -3.35
N TYR A 162 27.85 2.02 -4.11
CA TYR A 162 27.33 1.56 -5.40
C TYR A 162 27.77 2.45 -6.57
N PRO A 163 27.95 1.89 -7.82
CA PRO A 163 28.04 0.46 -8.08
C PRO A 163 29.27 -0.19 -7.43
N SER A 164 29.22 -1.51 -7.24
CA SER A 164 30.33 -2.30 -6.70
C SER A 164 30.49 -3.60 -7.49
N ASP A 165 31.62 -4.31 -7.27
CA ASP A 165 31.83 -5.62 -7.90
C ASP A 165 30.72 -6.63 -7.61
N SER A 166 30.08 -6.54 -6.45
CA SER A 166 28.95 -7.38 -6.05
C SER A 166 27.60 -6.89 -6.60
N TYR A 167 27.48 -5.60 -6.88
CA TYR A 167 26.26 -4.95 -7.37
C TYR A 167 26.62 -3.97 -8.49
N PRO A 168 27.03 -4.47 -9.68
CA PRO A 168 27.44 -3.61 -10.79
C PRO A 168 26.26 -2.99 -11.54
N HIS A 169 25.03 -3.49 -11.33
CA HIS A 169 23.83 -3.11 -12.06
C HIS A 169 22.92 -2.19 -11.22
N PRO A 170 22.08 -1.33 -11.85
CA PRO A 170 21.12 -0.52 -11.13
C PRO A 170 20.14 -1.39 -10.31
N LEU A 171 19.76 -0.94 -9.15
CA LEU A 171 18.80 -1.65 -8.28
C LEU A 171 17.40 -1.70 -8.91
N ALA A 172 16.99 -0.60 -9.56
CA ALA A 172 15.71 -0.49 -10.26
C ALA A 172 15.84 0.41 -11.50
N LEU A 173 14.91 0.23 -12.45
CA LEU A 173 14.84 1.00 -13.69
C LEU A 173 13.39 1.47 -13.92
N GLU A 174 13.22 2.78 -14.14
CA GLU A 174 11.95 3.37 -14.57
C GLU A 174 12.02 3.75 -16.05
N MET A 175 11.07 3.25 -16.84
CA MET A 175 10.96 3.66 -18.23
C MET A 175 10.16 4.96 -18.31
N GLY A 176 10.80 6.05 -18.73
CA GLY A 176 10.17 7.35 -18.80
C GLY A 176 11.14 8.52 -18.75
N TRP A 177 10.64 9.70 -18.39
CA TRP A 177 11.40 10.95 -18.35
C TRP A 177 11.65 11.47 -16.94
N ASN A 178 10.86 11.03 -15.96
CA ASN A 178 10.93 11.52 -14.59
C ASN A 178 10.96 10.34 -13.61
N SER A 179 11.74 10.49 -12.53
CA SER A 179 11.68 9.58 -11.40
C SER A 179 10.34 9.71 -10.68
N SER A 180 9.79 8.59 -10.24
CA SER A 180 8.57 8.58 -9.45
C SER A 180 8.84 8.53 -7.95
N LEU A 181 7.90 9.02 -7.17
CA LEU A 181 7.95 8.93 -5.70
C LEU A 181 8.07 7.47 -5.23
N GLN A 182 7.57 6.51 -6.01
CA GLN A 182 7.61 5.08 -5.70
C GLN A 182 9.02 4.55 -5.42
N PHE A 183 10.03 5.09 -6.12
CA PHE A 183 11.45 4.70 -6.00
C PHE A 183 12.28 5.65 -5.16
N THR A 184 11.67 6.67 -4.57
CA THR A 184 12.36 7.59 -3.66
C THR A 184 12.50 6.91 -2.30
N GLY A 185 13.73 6.66 -1.85
CA GLY A 185 14.02 6.19 -0.51
C GLY A 185 13.96 7.30 0.53
N ASN A 186 14.29 6.98 1.77
CA ASN A 186 14.43 7.98 2.84
C ASN A 186 15.73 8.78 2.71
N ARG A 187 16.74 8.20 2.07
CA ARG A 187 18.09 8.78 1.91
C ARG A 187 18.38 9.20 0.47
N SER A 188 17.87 8.45 -0.52
CA SER A 188 18.26 8.65 -1.92
C SER A 188 17.18 8.17 -2.90
N PHE A 189 17.35 8.52 -4.17
CA PHE A 189 16.65 7.86 -5.27
C PHE A 189 17.30 6.51 -5.54
N THR A 190 16.50 5.44 -5.64
CA THR A 190 16.99 4.07 -5.78
C THR A 190 16.87 3.51 -7.20
N SER A 191 16.33 4.29 -8.13
CA SER A 191 16.15 3.91 -9.54
C SER A 191 16.98 4.76 -10.49
N ILE A 192 17.23 4.22 -11.67
CA ILE A 192 17.66 4.96 -12.84
C ILE A 192 16.45 5.15 -13.75
N VAL A 193 16.28 6.38 -14.26
CA VAL A 193 15.23 6.70 -15.24
C VAL A 193 15.81 6.67 -16.63
N SER A 194 15.14 5.96 -17.55
CA SER A 194 15.55 5.92 -18.96
C SER A 194 14.36 5.94 -19.89
N SER A 195 14.42 6.80 -20.89
CA SER A 195 13.46 6.80 -22.00
C SER A 195 14.01 6.06 -23.23
N ASN A 196 15.32 6.02 -23.39
CA ASN A 196 16.01 5.34 -24.49
C ASN A 196 17.45 5.03 -24.06
N PRO A 197 17.92 3.76 -24.16
CA PRO A 197 19.28 3.38 -23.82
C PRO A 197 20.36 4.06 -24.67
N ASP A 198 20.03 4.47 -25.90
CA ASP A 198 20.98 5.19 -26.76
C ASP A 198 21.25 6.62 -26.25
N ASN A 199 20.45 7.12 -25.33
CA ASN A 199 20.56 8.45 -24.73
C ASN A 199 21.24 8.45 -23.35
N PHE A 200 21.87 7.36 -22.94
CA PHE A 200 22.74 7.38 -21.77
C PHE A 200 24.02 8.14 -22.12
N TYR A 201 23.98 9.44 -21.90
CA TYR A 201 25.14 10.31 -22.04
C TYR A 201 25.88 10.43 -20.71
N GLU A 202 27.20 10.60 -20.77
CA GLU A 202 27.95 11.07 -19.63
C GLU A 202 27.37 12.42 -19.17
N ILE A 203 26.71 12.43 -18.02
CA ILE A 203 26.05 13.61 -17.49
C ILE A 203 27.08 14.64 -17.02
N ILE A 204 28.27 14.22 -16.60
CA ILE A 204 29.32 15.10 -16.08
C ILE A 204 30.69 14.46 -16.32
N ASN A 205 31.65 15.25 -16.86
CA ASN A 205 33.07 14.93 -16.75
C ASN A 205 33.50 14.95 -15.28
N GLU A 206 34.40 14.05 -14.89
CA GLU A 206 34.83 13.90 -13.51
C GLU A 206 35.21 15.24 -12.85
N PHE A 207 34.47 15.66 -11.88
CA PHE A 207 34.82 16.77 -10.99
C PHE A 207 35.41 16.17 -9.71
N ASN A 208 36.72 16.21 -9.58
CA ASN A 208 37.42 15.93 -8.31
C ASN A 208 37.49 17.23 -7.49
N ASN A 209 36.37 17.73 -7.02
CA ASN A 209 36.34 18.94 -6.18
C ASN A 209 36.20 18.55 -4.70
N GLU A 210 37.03 19.13 -3.86
CA GLU A 210 36.79 19.14 -2.42
C GLU A 210 35.64 20.11 -2.11
N TYR A 211 34.59 19.61 -1.49
CA TYR A 211 33.44 20.44 -1.10
C TYR A 211 33.55 20.85 0.37
N PRO A 212 33.14 22.07 0.73
CA PRO A 212 33.16 22.53 2.12
C PRO A 212 32.23 21.69 2.99
N SER A 213 32.59 21.48 4.26
CA SER A 213 31.78 20.77 5.28
C SER A 213 30.59 21.64 5.72
N THR A 214 29.69 21.93 4.79
CA THR A 214 28.46 22.71 4.97
C THR A 214 27.29 21.96 4.35
N ASN A 215 26.05 22.28 4.73
CA ASN A 215 24.84 21.69 4.13
C ASN A 215 24.80 21.83 2.60
N VAL A 216 25.39 22.88 2.04
CA VAL A 216 25.51 23.08 0.59
C VAL A 216 26.58 22.16 0.01
N GLY A 217 27.72 22.04 0.68
CA GLY A 217 28.81 21.15 0.27
C GLY A 217 28.37 19.67 0.28
N GLU A 218 27.64 19.23 1.31
CA GLU A 218 27.08 17.87 1.37
C GLU A 218 26.07 17.59 0.25
N LYS A 219 25.23 18.55 -0.10
CA LYS A 219 24.29 18.43 -1.25
C LYS A 219 25.04 18.35 -2.59
N LEU A 220 26.12 19.13 -2.76
CA LEU A 220 26.94 19.09 -3.98
C LEU A 220 27.66 17.75 -4.10
N LYS A 221 28.21 17.23 -2.99
CA LYS A 221 28.83 15.91 -2.93
C LYS A 221 27.86 14.79 -3.29
N TYR A 222 26.62 14.87 -2.78
CA TYR A 222 25.56 13.94 -3.14
C TYR A 222 25.22 14.01 -4.63
N LEU A 223 25.06 15.20 -5.22
CA LEU A 223 24.81 15.37 -6.64
C LEU A 223 25.94 14.79 -7.51
N GLN A 224 27.19 14.96 -7.08
CA GLN A 224 28.36 14.37 -7.75
C GLN A 224 28.32 12.84 -7.68
N LEU A 225 27.96 12.28 -6.53
CA LEU A 225 27.80 10.83 -6.36
C LEU A 225 26.73 10.28 -7.31
N MET A 226 25.57 10.93 -7.37
CA MET A 226 24.48 10.53 -8.27
C MET A 226 24.88 10.61 -9.74
N ALA A 227 25.61 11.65 -10.15
CA ALA A 227 26.09 11.79 -11.51
C ALA A 227 27.12 10.71 -11.88
N LYS A 228 28.06 10.40 -10.98
CA LYS A 228 29.02 9.32 -11.16
C LYS A 228 28.34 7.96 -11.28
N GLN A 229 27.36 7.68 -10.44
CA GLN A 229 26.58 6.45 -10.53
C GLN A 229 25.80 6.36 -11.84
N SER A 230 25.16 7.47 -12.25
CA SER A 230 24.43 7.53 -13.52
C SER A 230 25.33 7.21 -14.72
N ASN A 231 26.55 7.75 -14.77
CA ASN A 231 27.50 7.45 -15.82
C ASN A 231 27.93 5.96 -15.82
N SER A 232 28.28 5.43 -14.64
CA SER A 232 28.68 4.02 -14.50
C SER A 232 27.56 3.06 -14.89
N TYR A 233 26.32 3.34 -14.47
CA TYR A 233 25.16 2.55 -14.86
C TYR A 233 24.81 2.71 -16.34
N GLY A 234 25.04 3.89 -16.93
CA GLY A 234 24.82 4.15 -18.36
C GLY A 234 25.62 3.21 -19.26
N GLU A 235 26.90 2.97 -18.94
CA GLU A 235 27.74 2.02 -19.66
C GLU A 235 27.22 0.58 -19.57
N VAL A 236 26.86 0.14 -18.35
CA VAL A 236 26.32 -1.20 -18.09
C VAL A 236 24.99 -1.42 -18.82
N LEU A 237 24.10 -0.43 -18.80
CA LEU A 237 22.82 -0.48 -19.50
C LEU A 237 23.01 -0.55 -21.02
N LYS A 238 23.89 0.27 -21.57
CA LYS A 238 24.22 0.28 -22.99
C LYS A 238 24.83 -1.04 -23.44
N GLU A 239 25.73 -1.60 -22.66
CA GLU A 239 26.36 -2.92 -22.95
C GLU A 239 25.29 -4.02 -22.94
N ALA A 240 24.46 -4.10 -21.91
CA ALA A 240 23.38 -5.08 -21.83
C ALA A 240 22.38 -4.91 -22.97
N TYR A 241 21.98 -3.67 -23.30
CA TYR A 241 21.07 -3.41 -24.39
C TYR A 241 21.62 -3.86 -25.75
N ASN A 242 22.91 -3.61 -26.02
CA ASN A 242 23.55 -3.99 -27.27
C ASN A 242 23.76 -5.51 -27.40
N LYS A 243 23.96 -6.20 -26.28
CA LYS A 243 24.05 -7.68 -26.23
C LYS A 243 22.70 -8.35 -26.32
N GLY A 244 21.62 -7.60 -26.00
CA GLY A 244 20.28 -8.15 -25.87
C GLY A 244 19.65 -8.55 -27.19
N GLU A 245 19.04 -9.73 -27.21
CA GLU A 245 18.35 -10.31 -28.35
C GLU A 245 16.85 -10.45 -28.09
N LEU A 246 16.04 -10.28 -29.14
CA LEU A 246 14.58 -10.39 -29.08
C LEU A 246 14.07 -11.73 -29.60
N SER A 247 14.94 -12.69 -29.87
CA SER A 247 14.59 -14.03 -30.36
C SER A 247 13.70 -14.06 -31.61
N GLY A 248 13.81 -13.03 -32.46
CA GLY A 248 12.98 -12.88 -33.68
C GLY A 248 11.54 -12.42 -33.42
N ILE A 249 11.23 -11.99 -32.20
CA ILE A 249 9.89 -11.45 -31.86
C ILE A 249 9.82 -9.96 -32.22
N ASP A 250 8.79 -9.59 -32.97
CA ASP A 250 8.50 -8.20 -33.31
C ASP A 250 7.61 -7.57 -32.23
N PHE A 251 7.98 -6.36 -31.81
CA PHE A 251 7.15 -5.56 -30.89
C PHE A 251 6.19 -4.66 -31.69
N PRO A 252 4.93 -4.51 -31.20
CA PRO A 252 3.98 -3.59 -31.82
C PRO A 252 4.44 -2.14 -31.72
N ARG A 253 3.84 -1.27 -32.54
CA ARG A 253 4.17 0.16 -32.55
C ARG A 253 3.34 0.89 -31.48
N SER A 254 3.86 0.98 -30.29
CA SER A 254 3.32 1.83 -29.21
C SER A 254 4.42 2.20 -28.24
N ASN A 255 4.24 3.31 -27.53
CA ASN A 255 5.21 3.73 -26.49
C ASN A 255 5.40 2.64 -25.41
N LEU A 256 4.32 1.99 -24.98
CA LEU A 256 4.42 0.89 -24.01
C LEU A 256 5.21 -0.30 -24.57
N ALA A 257 5.00 -0.65 -25.84
CA ALA A 257 5.76 -1.74 -26.47
C ALA A 257 7.24 -1.39 -26.59
N ASP A 258 7.60 -0.15 -26.86
CA ASP A 258 8.99 0.31 -26.88
C ASP A 258 9.63 0.18 -25.49
N GLN A 259 8.92 0.53 -24.42
CA GLN A 259 9.38 0.35 -23.04
C GLN A 259 9.65 -1.14 -22.74
N PHE A 260 8.71 -2.03 -23.04
CA PHE A 260 8.88 -3.48 -22.86
C PHE A 260 9.98 -4.06 -23.73
N LYS A 261 10.15 -3.57 -24.96
CA LYS A 261 11.23 -3.98 -25.87
C LYS A 261 12.60 -3.66 -25.28
N ILE A 262 12.75 -2.46 -24.70
CA ILE A 262 14.01 -2.05 -24.03
C ILE A 262 14.29 -2.99 -22.85
N ILE A 263 13.31 -3.23 -21.98
CA ILE A 263 13.46 -4.13 -20.83
C ILE A 263 13.80 -5.55 -21.29
N ALA A 264 13.11 -6.06 -22.32
CA ALA A 264 13.42 -7.38 -22.88
C ALA A 264 14.87 -7.48 -23.34
N LYS A 265 15.38 -6.47 -24.03
CA LYS A 265 16.79 -6.41 -24.45
C LYS A 265 17.75 -6.34 -23.26
N LEU A 266 17.45 -5.53 -22.26
CA LEU A 266 18.29 -5.41 -21.08
C LEU A 266 18.37 -6.74 -20.30
N ILE A 267 17.25 -7.40 -20.06
CA ILE A 267 17.20 -8.71 -19.38
C ILE A 267 17.89 -9.78 -20.24
N SER A 268 17.66 -9.76 -21.54
CA SER A 268 18.28 -10.67 -22.51
C SER A 268 19.81 -10.52 -22.53
N GLY A 269 20.29 -9.29 -22.48
CA GLY A 269 21.71 -8.96 -22.48
C GLY A 269 22.42 -9.15 -21.15
N GLY A 270 21.74 -9.69 -20.14
CA GLY A 270 22.34 -10.08 -18.87
C GLY A 270 22.27 -9.01 -17.77
N LEU A 271 21.42 -7.99 -17.91
CA LEU A 271 21.22 -7.03 -16.83
C LEU A 271 20.55 -7.72 -15.63
N ASN A 272 21.10 -7.51 -14.44
CA ASN A 272 20.63 -8.12 -13.19
C ASN A 272 19.75 -7.17 -12.35
N THR A 273 19.21 -6.13 -12.95
CA THR A 273 18.21 -5.26 -12.31
C THR A 273 16.94 -6.06 -12.02
N ARG A 274 16.40 -5.92 -10.83
CA ARG A 274 15.29 -6.75 -10.36
C ARG A 274 13.94 -6.08 -10.40
N ILE A 275 13.86 -4.76 -10.50
CA ILE A 275 12.60 -4.02 -10.47
C ILE A 275 12.57 -3.06 -11.66
N TYR A 276 11.51 -3.18 -12.46
CA TYR A 276 11.26 -2.33 -13.62
C TYR A 276 9.88 -1.71 -13.51
N LYS A 277 9.75 -0.45 -13.91
CA LYS A 277 8.47 0.23 -14.07
C LYS A 277 8.27 0.65 -15.51
N VAL A 278 7.10 0.32 -16.05
CA VAL A 278 6.58 0.80 -17.34
C VAL A 278 5.25 1.50 -17.11
N GLU A 279 4.89 2.42 -18.01
CA GLU A 279 3.70 3.24 -17.83
C GLU A 279 2.96 3.46 -19.15
N ILE A 280 1.64 3.41 -19.09
CA ILE A 280 0.73 3.84 -20.15
C ILE A 280 -0.31 4.77 -19.57
N GLY A 281 -0.39 6.00 -20.11
CA GLY A 281 -1.40 6.99 -19.75
C GLY A 281 -2.62 6.92 -20.65
N GLY A 282 -3.64 7.72 -20.31
CA GLY A 282 -4.86 7.87 -21.11
C GLY A 282 -6.09 7.19 -20.52
N PHE A 283 -5.99 6.58 -19.33
CA PHE A 283 -7.13 5.91 -18.67
C PHE A 283 -8.14 6.88 -18.04
N ASP A 284 -7.91 8.18 -18.10
CA ASP A 284 -8.87 9.19 -17.64
C ASP A 284 -10.01 9.39 -18.65
N THR A 285 -10.76 8.33 -18.88
CA THR A 285 -11.77 8.21 -19.94
C THR A 285 -13.14 8.75 -19.52
N HIS A 286 -13.23 10.04 -19.21
CA HIS A 286 -14.51 10.71 -18.93
C HIS A 286 -15.42 10.83 -20.17
N GLY A 287 -14.87 10.71 -21.36
CA GLY A 287 -15.61 10.70 -22.63
C GLY A 287 -14.90 9.81 -23.64
N ASN A 288 -15.64 9.35 -24.66
CA ASN A 288 -15.12 8.50 -25.73
C ASN A 288 -14.41 7.22 -25.24
N GLN A 289 -14.68 6.79 -24.02
CA GLN A 289 -14.16 5.54 -23.46
C GLN A 289 -14.45 4.39 -24.41
N VAL A 290 -15.66 4.41 -24.99
CA VAL A 290 -16.12 3.45 -25.99
C VAL A 290 -16.61 4.18 -27.25
N ASP A 291 -16.59 3.48 -28.41
CA ASP A 291 -17.24 3.94 -29.64
C ASP A 291 -18.77 3.81 -29.50
N THR A 292 -19.50 4.83 -29.95
CA THR A 292 -20.97 4.91 -29.81
C THR A 292 -21.71 3.76 -30.52
N ASN A 293 -21.13 3.21 -31.59
CA ASN A 293 -21.75 2.16 -32.37
C ASN A 293 -21.30 0.75 -31.97
N ASP A 294 -20.13 0.68 -31.29
CA ASP A 294 -19.52 -0.59 -30.88
C ASP A 294 -18.71 -0.41 -29.59
N HIS A 295 -19.33 -0.62 -28.45
CA HIS A 295 -18.71 -0.43 -27.14
C HIS A 295 -17.49 -1.34 -26.89
N SER A 296 -17.22 -2.31 -27.74
CA SER A 296 -15.97 -3.09 -27.70
C SER A 296 -14.78 -2.38 -28.33
N LYS A 297 -14.97 -1.16 -28.83
CA LYS A 297 -13.96 -0.26 -29.40
C LYS A 297 -13.96 1.06 -28.66
N GLY A 298 -13.01 1.92 -28.94
CA GLY A 298 -12.85 3.23 -28.34
C GLY A 298 -11.50 3.36 -27.62
N GLU A 299 -11.34 4.42 -26.83
CA GLU A 299 -10.06 4.73 -26.18
C GLU A 299 -9.64 3.64 -25.20
N HIS A 300 -10.54 3.18 -24.35
CA HIS A 300 -10.23 2.12 -23.38
C HIS A 300 -9.84 0.79 -24.06
N ALA A 301 -10.57 0.40 -25.11
CA ALA A 301 -10.25 -0.79 -25.90
C ALA A 301 -8.86 -0.70 -26.55
N ASN A 302 -8.47 0.48 -27.04
CA ASN A 302 -7.16 0.72 -27.64
C ASN A 302 -6.05 0.64 -26.59
N LEU A 303 -6.26 1.19 -25.38
CA LEU A 303 -5.29 1.12 -24.29
C LEU A 303 -5.10 -0.32 -23.80
N LEU A 304 -6.18 -1.06 -23.60
CA LEU A 304 -6.12 -2.47 -23.22
C LEU A 304 -5.46 -3.33 -24.32
N GLY A 305 -5.71 -3.01 -25.60
CA GLY A 305 -5.04 -3.65 -26.73
C GLY A 305 -3.53 -3.40 -26.74
N GLN A 306 -3.09 -2.17 -26.49
CA GLN A 306 -1.66 -1.85 -26.38
C GLN A 306 -0.99 -2.62 -25.23
N ILE A 307 -1.66 -2.75 -24.08
CA ILE A 307 -1.17 -3.55 -22.95
C ILE A 307 -1.07 -5.01 -23.37
N ASN A 308 -2.14 -5.56 -23.94
CA ASN A 308 -2.21 -6.94 -24.40
C ASN A 308 -1.02 -7.28 -25.31
N ASP A 309 -0.82 -6.48 -26.36
CA ASP A 309 0.15 -6.74 -27.41
C ASP A 309 1.60 -6.52 -26.91
N ALA A 310 1.84 -5.51 -26.07
CA ALA A 310 3.15 -5.24 -25.49
C ALA A 310 3.58 -6.33 -24.51
N VAL A 311 2.68 -6.76 -23.62
CA VAL A 311 2.95 -7.86 -22.67
C VAL A 311 3.12 -9.18 -23.43
N GLN A 312 2.35 -9.43 -24.48
CA GLN A 312 2.50 -10.61 -25.33
C GLN A 312 3.92 -10.69 -25.92
N ALA A 313 4.35 -9.64 -26.61
CA ALA A 313 5.69 -9.62 -27.22
C ALA A 313 6.79 -9.81 -26.18
N PHE A 314 6.67 -9.14 -25.03
CA PHE A 314 7.64 -9.26 -23.94
C PHE A 314 7.70 -10.70 -23.38
N MET A 315 6.55 -11.29 -23.04
CA MET A 315 6.52 -12.64 -22.48
C MET A 315 7.00 -13.68 -23.48
N GLN A 316 6.68 -13.53 -24.78
CA GLN A 316 7.21 -14.40 -25.85
C GLN A 316 8.74 -14.36 -25.91
N VAL A 317 9.39 -13.19 -25.76
CA VAL A 317 10.85 -13.10 -25.69
C VAL A 317 11.37 -13.82 -24.45
N MET A 318 10.75 -13.60 -23.28
CA MET A 318 11.15 -14.24 -22.03
C MET A 318 10.98 -15.76 -22.08
N ASP A 319 9.90 -16.26 -22.69
CA ASP A 319 9.65 -17.70 -22.90
C ASP A 319 10.71 -18.31 -23.86
N ALA A 320 10.97 -17.68 -24.99
CA ALA A 320 11.97 -18.14 -25.96
C ALA A 320 13.38 -18.24 -25.35
N GLN A 321 13.68 -17.38 -24.38
CA GLN A 321 14.97 -17.35 -23.68
C GLN A 321 14.95 -18.15 -22.36
N LYS A 322 13.84 -18.80 -22.02
CA LYS A 322 13.66 -19.56 -20.76
C LYS A 322 13.91 -18.70 -19.50
N LYS A 323 13.47 -17.44 -19.56
CA LYS A 323 13.59 -16.45 -18.46
C LYS A 323 12.25 -16.10 -17.83
N SER A 324 11.13 -16.57 -18.37
CA SER A 324 9.78 -16.25 -17.91
C SER A 324 9.50 -16.69 -16.47
N ASP A 325 10.16 -17.74 -15.97
CA ASP A 325 10.02 -18.17 -14.57
C ASP A 325 10.53 -17.13 -13.56
N ARG A 326 11.32 -16.16 -14.03
CA ARG A 326 11.84 -15.06 -13.23
C ARG A 326 11.00 -13.80 -13.31
N ILE A 327 9.93 -13.80 -14.10
CA ILE A 327 9.13 -12.60 -14.37
C ILE A 327 7.82 -12.66 -13.58
N LEU A 328 7.59 -11.60 -12.82
CA LEU A 328 6.29 -11.25 -12.26
C LEU A 328 5.90 -9.87 -12.76
N GLY A 329 4.80 -9.79 -13.50
CA GLY A 329 4.18 -8.52 -13.84
C GLY A 329 3.03 -8.19 -12.90
N MET A 330 2.87 -6.91 -12.55
CA MET A 330 1.83 -6.41 -11.67
C MET A 330 1.25 -5.11 -12.25
N THR A 331 -0.07 -5.05 -12.46
CA THR A 331 -0.74 -3.81 -12.89
C THR A 331 -1.06 -2.92 -11.70
N LEU A 332 -0.93 -1.60 -11.87
CA LEU A 332 -1.33 -0.57 -10.92
C LEU A 332 -2.18 0.49 -11.60
N THR A 333 -3.15 1.04 -10.89
CA THR A 333 -3.87 2.26 -11.26
C THR A 333 -4.23 3.00 -9.98
N GLU A 334 -4.28 4.32 -10.02
CA GLU A 334 -4.50 5.15 -8.82
C GLU A 334 -5.89 4.99 -8.20
N PHE A 335 -6.89 4.65 -9.01
CA PHE A 335 -8.25 4.31 -8.58
C PHE A 335 -9.01 3.62 -9.74
N GLY A 336 -10.21 3.12 -9.46
CA GLY A 336 -11.14 2.62 -10.47
C GLY A 336 -12.09 3.71 -10.98
N ARG A 337 -13.10 3.30 -11.75
CA ARG A 337 -14.12 4.19 -12.30
C ARG A 337 -15.47 3.93 -11.65
N THR A 338 -16.38 4.92 -11.74
CA THR A 338 -17.77 4.77 -11.28
C THR A 338 -18.45 3.56 -11.92
N VAL A 339 -19.33 2.95 -11.17
CA VAL A 339 -20.12 1.81 -11.66
C VAL A 339 -21.05 2.25 -12.78
N HIS A 340 -21.70 3.41 -12.67
CA HIS A 340 -22.55 3.98 -13.70
C HIS A 340 -21.74 4.68 -14.79
N SER A 341 -22.25 4.65 -16.02
CA SER A 341 -21.73 5.47 -17.12
C SER A 341 -22.22 6.92 -17.02
N ASN A 342 -21.42 7.86 -17.52
CA ASN A 342 -21.81 9.25 -17.66
C ASN A 342 -22.46 9.55 -19.03
N GLY A 343 -22.79 10.82 -19.30
CA GLY A 343 -23.47 11.24 -20.52
C GLY A 343 -22.57 11.38 -21.77
N THR A 344 -21.27 11.09 -21.66
CA THR A 344 -20.26 11.31 -22.73
C THR A 344 -19.60 10.01 -23.19
N ASN A 345 -20.29 8.86 -23.05
CA ASN A 345 -19.76 7.52 -23.34
C ASN A 345 -18.47 7.23 -22.57
N GLY A 346 -18.45 7.58 -21.30
CA GLY A 346 -17.34 7.42 -20.39
C GLY A 346 -17.79 7.12 -18.96
N THR A 347 -16.84 7.20 -18.05
CA THR A 347 -17.04 6.98 -16.61
C THR A 347 -16.27 8.02 -15.82
N ASP A 348 -16.78 8.36 -14.64
CA ASP A 348 -16.10 9.29 -13.73
C ASP A 348 -15.20 8.56 -12.73
N HIS A 349 -14.50 9.30 -11.88
CA HIS A 349 -13.60 8.73 -10.89
C HIS A 349 -14.37 7.88 -9.87
N GLY A 350 -13.90 6.67 -9.64
CA GLY A 350 -14.38 5.74 -8.64
C GLY A 350 -13.30 5.38 -7.62
N THR A 351 -13.39 4.21 -7.02
CA THR A 351 -12.56 3.87 -5.86
C THR A 351 -11.60 2.70 -6.12
N VAL A 352 -12.11 1.52 -6.39
CA VAL A 352 -11.34 0.28 -6.50
C VAL A 352 -11.25 -0.21 -7.94
N SER A 353 -10.16 -0.91 -8.24
CA SER A 353 -9.95 -1.55 -9.54
C SER A 353 -9.43 -2.98 -9.33
N PRO A 354 -9.68 -3.93 -10.24
CA PRO A 354 -8.98 -5.20 -10.19
C PRO A 354 -7.49 -5.00 -10.49
N MET A 355 -6.64 -5.77 -9.80
CA MET A 355 -5.23 -5.91 -10.13
C MET A 355 -4.99 -7.22 -10.87
N LEU A 356 -4.14 -7.17 -11.89
CA LEU A 356 -3.70 -8.33 -12.62
C LEU A 356 -2.22 -8.60 -12.30
N PHE A 357 -1.91 -9.87 -12.03
CA PHE A 357 -0.55 -10.36 -12.02
C PHE A 357 -0.35 -11.35 -13.15
N PHE A 358 0.79 -11.28 -13.83
CA PHE A 358 1.13 -12.20 -14.91
C PHE A 358 2.54 -12.74 -14.76
N GLY A 359 2.73 -14.03 -15.06
CA GLY A 359 4.00 -14.75 -14.89
C GLY A 359 3.78 -16.25 -14.74
N ASN A 360 4.86 -17.04 -14.67
CA ASN A 360 4.76 -18.50 -14.65
C ASN A 360 4.51 -19.09 -13.25
N LYS A 361 4.84 -18.36 -12.20
CA LYS A 361 4.81 -18.87 -10.81
C LYS A 361 3.68 -18.28 -9.98
N LEU A 362 2.49 -18.21 -10.53
CA LEU A 362 1.33 -17.62 -9.86
C LEU A 362 0.44 -18.70 -9.22
N ASP A 363 -0.09 -18.39 -8.05
CA ASP A 363 -1.32 -18.98 -7.58
C ASP A 363 -2.46 -18.38 -8.42
N THR A 364 -3.05 -19.15 -9.30
CA THR A 364 -4.02 -18.67 -10.30
C THR A 364 -5.46 -18.64 -9.82
N ASN A 365 -5.74 -19.00 -8.57
CA ASN A 365 -7.05 -18.80 -7.98
C ASN A 365 -7.39 -17.30 -8.00
N VAL A 366 -8.59 -16.97 -8.45
CA VAL A 366 -9.09 -15.59 -8.37
C VAL A 366 -9.21 -15.18 -6.92
N LEU A 367 -8.59 -14.07 -6.55
CA LEU A 367 -8.64 -13.57 -5.18
C LEU A 367 -9.79 -12.57 -5.05
N GLY A 368 -10.67 -12.83 -4.09
CA GLY A 368 -11.90 -12.07 -3.88
C GLY A 368 -13.09 -12.60 -4.71
N THR A 369 -14.20 -11.89 -4.62
CA THR A 369 -15.45 -12.22 -5.28
C THR A 369 -15.83 -11.15 -6.30
N ASN A 370 -16.66 -11.51 -7.25
CA ASN A 370 -17.22 -10.54 -8.19
C ASN A 370 -17.88 -9.38 -7.44
N PRO A 371 -17.62 -8.13 -7.85
CA PRO A 371 -18.24 -6.98 -7.21
C PRO A 371 -19.76 -7.03 -7.36
N VAL A 372 -20.47 -6.63 -6.31
CA VAL A 372 -21.93 -6.55 -6.32
C VAL A 372 -22.35 -5.27 -7.05
N ILE A 373 -23.06 -5.42 -8.15
CA ILE A 373 -23.59 -4.32 -8.94
C ILE A 373 -25.09 -4.21 -8.66
N PRO A 374 -25.62 -3.06 -8.17
CA PRO A 374 -27.04 -2.87 -7.97
C PRO A 374 -27.80 -2.82 -9.31
N SER A 375 -29.10 -3.08 -9.29
CA SER A 375 -29.94 -2.97 -10.50
C SER A 375 -30.30 -1.53 -10.88
N SER A 376 -30.12 -0.59 -9.97
CA SER A 376 -30.28 0.85 -10.17
C SER A 376 -29.35 1.62 -9.23
N ILE A 377 -28.91 2.80 -9.65
CA ILE A 377 -28.02 3.68 -8.87
C ILE A 377 -28.68 5.06 -8.81
N GLU A 378 -28.82 5.58 -7.59
CA GLU A 378 -29.21 6.96 -7.32
C GLU A 378 -27.99 7.70 -6.74
N GLY A 379 -27.49 8.70 -7.46
CA GLY A 379 -26.29 9.45 -7.09
C GLY A 379 -24.99 8.69 -7.36
N GLN A 380 -23.93 9.00 -6.61
CA GLN A 380 -22.65 8.33 -6.72
C GLN A 380 -22.70 6.97 -6.02
N PHE A 381 -22.22 5.94 -6.69
CA PHE A 381 -22.08 4.60 -6.13
C PHE A 381 -20.66 4.09 -6.46
N ASP A 382 -19.96 3.71 -5.42
CA ASP A 382 -18.63 3.15 -5.49
C ASP A 382 -18.64 1.68 -5.10
N LEU A 383 -17.77 0.90 -5.73
CA LEU A 383 -17.57 -0.50 -5.38
C LEU A 383 -16.90 -0.61 -4.01
N GLU A 384 -17.31 -1.61 -3.25
CA GLU A 384 -16.67 -1.95 -1.98
C GLU A 384 -15.25 -2.49 -2.20
N ARG A 385 -14.32 -2.02 -1.37
CA ARG A 385 -12.97 -2.54 -1.31
C ARG A 385 -12.96 -3.92 -0.66
N GLN A 386 -12.39 -4.91 -1.33
CA GLN A 386 -12.16 -6.24 -0.76
C GLN A 386 -10.74 -6.38 -0.22
N PHE A 387 -9.76 -5.79 -0.89
CA PHE A 387 -8.36 -5.87 -0.50
C PHE A 387 -7.73 -4.48 -0.39
N ASP A 388 -6.89 -4.33 0.63
CA ASP A 388 -5.99 -3.19 0.71
C ASP A 388 -4.83 -3.39 -0.28
N TYR A 389 -4.50 -2.37 -1.06
CA TYR A 389 -3.44 -2.47 -2.06
C TYR A 389 -2.08 -2.84 -1.44
N ARG A 390 -1.85 -2.53 -0.18
CA ARG A 390 -0.63 -2.85 0.55
C ARG A 390 -0.49 -4.34 0.87
N GLN A 391 -1.60 -5.09 0.92
CA GLN A 391 -1.55 -6.55 0.97
C GLN A 391 -0.85 -7.11 -0.28
N MET A 392 -1.10 -6.50 -1.45
CA MET A 392 -0.41 -6.88 -2.69
C MET A 392 1.08 -6.56 -2.63
N TYR A 393 1.45 -5.40 -2.07
CA TYR A 393 2.85 -5.02 -1.90
C TYR A 393 3.57 -5.94 -0.92
N GLN A 394 2.95 -6.23 0.23
CA GLN A 394 3.46 -7.20 1.20
C GLN A 394 3.69 -8.58 0.57
N ALA A 395 2.70 -9.09 -0.18
CA ALA A 395 2.82 -10.36 -0.88
C ALA A 395 3.99 -10.36 -1.89
N VAL A 396 4.14 -9.29 -2.68
CA VAL A 396 5.26 -9.15 -3.63
C VAL A 396 6.60 -9.08 -2.91
N ILE A 397 6.70 -8.34 -1.82
CA ILE A 397 7.93 -8.24 -1.02
C ILE A 397 8.32 -9.62 -0.47
N ASN A 398 7.37 -10.32 0.15
CA ASN A 398 7.63 -11.55 0.88
C ASN A 398 7.72 -12.77 -0.04
N GLN A 399 6.82 -12.91 -1.02
CA GLN A 399 6.72 -14.11 -1.85
C GLN A 399 7.55 -14.03 -3.14
N TRP A 400 7.98 -12.83 -3.56
CA TRP A 400 8.70 -12.67 -4.83
C TRP A 400 10.07 -12.01 -4.72
N LEU A 401 10.19 -10.95 -3.93
CA LEU A 401 11.42 -10.17 -3.83
C LEU A 401 12.39 -10.67 -2.74
N GLY A 402 12.02 -11.68 -1.97
CA GLY A 402 12.85 -12.27 -0.91
C GLY A 402 12.93 -11.41 0.35
N GLY A 403 11.88 -10.62 0.60
CA GLY A 403 11.70 -9.98 1.89
C GLY A 403 11.11 -10.94 2.92
N THR A 404 11.12 -10.52 4.17
CA THR A 404 10.47 -11.19 5.30
C THR A 404 9.31 -10.32 5.80
N SER A 405 8.50 -10.81 6.76
CA SER A 405 7.49 -9.96 7.41
C SER A 405 8.09 -8.71 8.04
N THR A 406 9.26 -8.85 8.66
CA THR A 406 9.96 -7.67 9.20
C THR A 406 10.29 -6.68 8.09
N THR A 407 10.79 -7.17 6.94
CA THR A 407 11.06 -6.32 5.77
C THR A 407 9.79 -5.60 5.32
N SER A 408 8.68 -6.33 5.13
CA SER A 408 7.44 -5.70 4.66
C SER A 408 6.84 -4.75 5.68
N THR A 409 6.90 -5.05 6.97
CA THR A 409 6.45 -4.15 8.04
C THR A 409 7.30 -2.87 8.09
N ASP A 410 8.62 -2.96 7.98
CA ASP A 410 9.51 -1.79 7.92
C ASP A 410 9.23 -0.91 6.69
N VAL A 411 8.91 -1.55 5.56
CA VAL A 411 8.64 -0.87 4.29
C VAL A 411 7.25 -0.22 4.27
N LEU A 412 6.23 -0.89 4.79
CA LEU A 412 4.83 -0.46 4.73
C LEU A 412 4.35 0.20 6.04
N TYR A 413 5.21 0.24 7.07
CA TYR A 413 4.94 0.76 8.42
C TYR A 413 3.78 0.07 9.15
N LYS A 414 3.33 -1.07 8.62
CA LYS A 414 2.25 -1.88 9.17
C LYS A 414 2.32 -3.28 8.58
N ASP A 415 1.87 -4.25 9.35
CA ASP A 415 1.61 -5.59 8.86
C ASP A 415 0.17 -5.69 8.32
N PHE A 416 -0.01 -6.46 7.25
CA PHE A 416 -1.29 -6.66 6.58
C PHE A 416 -1.61 -8.15 6.51
N GLU A 417 -2.88 -8.48 6.47
CA GLU A 417 -3.33 -9.85 6.23
C GLU A 417 -2.70 -10.41 4.95
N ASN A 418 -2.14 -11.62 5.05
CA ASN A 418 -1.47 -12.25 3.93
C ASN A 418 -2.44 -12.65 2.82
N VAL A 419 -2.01 -12.45 1.60
CA VAL A 419 -2.69 -12.94 0.40
C VAL A 419 -1.72 -13.75 -0.45
N GLN A 420 -2.19 -14.84 -1.04
CA GLN A 420 -1.37 -15.70 -1.88
C GLN A 420 -1.37 -15.17 -3.32
N ILE A 421 -0.20 -14.77 -3.81
CA ILE A 421 0.02 -14.32 -5.20
C ILE A 421 0.86 -15.34 -5.97
N ILE A 422 1.91 -15.86 -5.36
CA ILE A 422 2.84 -16.80 -5.98
C ILE A 422 2.42 -18.23 -5.62
N ALA A 423 2.45 -19.14 -6.61
CA ALA A 423 2.15 -20.55 -6.37
C ALA A 423 3.15 -21.15 -5.37
N LYS A 424 2.67 -22.05 -4.58
CA LYS A 424 3.50 -22.81 -3.66
C LYS A 424 4.11 -24.00 -4.41
N ASP A 425 5.39 -23.92 -4.76
CA ASP A 425 6.14 -24.96 -5.48
C ASP A 425 6.78 -26.00 -4.54
N TYR A 426 6.16 -26.33 -3.38
CA TYR A 426 6.83 -27.13 -2.36
C TYR A 426 5.83 -27.96 -1.55
N ALA A 427 6.36 -29.01 -0.91
CA ALA A 427 5.61 -29.80 0.04
C ALA A 427 5.10 -28.90 1.19
N ASP A 428 3.89 -29.16 1.62
CA ASP A 428 3.21 -28.56 2.76
C ASP A 428 2.77 -29.78 3.61
N LEU A 429 3.65 -30.17 4.52
CA LEU A 429 3.53 -31.46 5.25
C LEU A 429 2.41 -31.45 6.27
N ASP A 430 2.14 -30.32 6.89
CA ASP A 430 1.07 -30.20 7.89
C ASP A 430 -0.25 -29.67 7.30
N GLY A 431 -0.22 -29.18 6.03
CA GLY A 431 -1.42 -28.77 5.29
C GLY A 431 -2.02 -27.45 5.78
N ASP A 432 -1.24 -26.62 6.44
CA ASP A 432 -1.67 -25.31 6.95
C ASP A 432 -1.75 -24.24 5.86
N GLY A 433 -1.18 -24.53 4.70
CA GLY A 433 -1.17 -23.67 3.54
C GLY A 433 0.12 -22.86 3.36
N VAL A 434 1.14 -23.04 4.19
CA VAL A 434 2.50 -22.54 4.03
C VAL A 434 3.42 -23.71 3.72
N GLY A 435 4.26 -23.62 2.73
CA GLY A 435 5.12 -24.74 2.38
C GLY A 435 6.34 -24.86 3.28
N ASP A 436 6.81 -26.08 3.45
CA ASP A 436 7.87 -26.48 4.39
C ASP A 436 9.12 -25.62 4.37
N ILE A 437 9.49 -25.07 3.21
CA ILE A 437 10.70 -24.22 3.07
C ILE A 437 10.53 -22.81 3.65
N TYR A 438 9.29 -22.37 3.88
CA TYR A 438 8.96 -21.09 4.49
C TYR A 438 8.27 -21.27 5.83
N ASP A 439 7.86 -22.51 6.11
CA ASP A 439 7.16 -22.87 7.32
C ASP A 439 8.13 -23.02 8.48
N LEU A 440 7.96 -22.19 9.50
CA LEU A 440 8.71 -22.25 10.76
C LEU A 440 7.95 -23.05 11.82
N CYS A 441 6.68 -23.38 11.57
CA CYS A 441 5.77 -24.05 12.48
C CYS A 441 5.19 -25.32 11.85
N ASN A 442 6.04 -26.23 11.39
CA ASN A 442 5.74 -27.43 10.59
C ASN A 442 4.74 -28.44 11.24
N ASP A 443 4.10 -28.07 12.34
CA ASP A 443 3.12 -28.88 13.07
C ASP A 443 1.76 -28.16 13.20
N THR A 444 1.53 -27.09 12.45
CA THR A 444 0.30 -26.31 12.53
C THR A 444 -0.88 -27.12 12.00
N ALA A 445 -2.02 -27.05 12.66
CA ALA A 445 -3.19 -27.85 12.27
C ALA A 445 -3.68 -27.46 10.87
N ALA A 446 -3.93 -28.43 10.00
CA ALA A 446 -4.42 -28.20 8.66
C ALA A 446 -5.70 -27.33 8.66
N GLY A 447 -5.65 -26.21 7.95
CA GLY A 447 -6.74 -25.23 7.88
C GLY A 447 -6.80 -24.25 9.04
N ALA A 448 -5.82 -24.22 9.95
CA ALA A 448 -5.64 -23.14 10.90
C ALA A 448 -5.37 -21.81 10.18
N LEU A 449 -5.76 -20.70 10.79
CA LEU A 449 -5.35 -19.39 10.31
C LEU A 449 -3.87 -19.19 10.69
N VAL A 450 -3.00 -19.10 9.69
CA VAL A 450 -1.56 -19.00 9.92
C VAL A 450 -0.98 -17.71 9.36
N ASP A 451 0.15 -17.29 9.93
CA ASP A 451 0.97 -16.25 9.33
C ASP A 451 1.77 -16.82 8.14
N PHE A 452 2.56 -15.98 7.48
CA PHE A 452 3.34 -16.38 6.30
C PHE A 452 4.50 -17.34 6.65
N ASN A 453 4.80 -17.56 7.93
CA ASN A 453 5.74 -18.57 8.41
C ASN A 453 5.04 -19.91 8.78
N GLY A 454 3.75 -20.06 8.49
CA GLY A 454 3.00 -21.23 8.88
C GLY A 454 2.62 -21.29 10.37
N CYS A 455 2.90 -20.25 11.13
CA CYS A 455 2.58 -20.23 12.55
C CYS A 455 1.16 -19.74 12.80
N GLU A 456 0.40 -20.49 13.61
CA GLU A 456 -0.99 -20.19 13.92
C GLU A 456 -1.16 -18.75 14.42
N ILE A 457 -2.01 -17.97 13.75
CA ILE A 457 -2.40 -16.62 14.17
C ILE A 457 -3.54 -16.78 15.18
N PHE A 458 -3.21 -16.58 16.44
CA PHE A 458 -4.23 -16.51 17.46
C PHE A 458 -5.03 -15.22 17.35
N THR A 459 -6.34 -15.34 17.23
CA THR A 459 -7.27 -14.19 17.17
C THR A 459 -8.38 -14.35 18.19
N LEU A 460 -8.90 -13.24 18.69
CA LEU A 460 -10.11 -13.19 19.49
C LEU A 460 -11.23 -12.52 18.71
N PRO A 461 -12.51 -12.76 19.06
CA PRO A 461 -13.64 -12.05 18.45
C PRO A 461 -13.46 -10.54 18.49
N ALA A 462 -13.88 -9.84 17.44
CA ALA A 462 -13.72 -8.39 17.32
C ALA A 462 -14.37 -7.59 18.46
N ASP A 463 -15.38 -8.16 19.11
CA ASP A 463 -16.11 -7.60 20.24
C ASP A 463 -15.58 -8.04 21.61
N ASN A 464 -14.41 -8.72 21.65
CA ASN A 464 -13.80 -9.20 22.89
C ASN A 464 -13.50 -8.08 23.89
N TYR A 465 -13.27 -6.86 23.41
CA TYR A 465 -12.97 -5.73 24.29
C TYR A 465 -14.08 -4.69 24.26
N GLN A 466 -14.55 -4.33 25.45
CA GLN A 466 -15.46 -3.21 25.66
C GLN A 466 -14.67 -2.06 26.28
N ILE A 467 -14.50 -0.97 25.51
CA ILE A 467 -13.79 0.23 25.97
C ILE A 467 -14.80 1.37 26.10
N HIS A 468 -14.94 1.87 27.32
CA HIS A 468 -15.80 3.01 27.64
C HIS A 468 -14.96 4.17 28.10
N THR A 469 -15.23 5.37 27.58
CA THR A 469 -14.55 6.60 27.95
C THR A 469 -15.50 7.59 28.60
N LYS A 470 -14.98 8.36 29.54
CA LYS A 470 -15.60 9.56 30.06
C LYS A 470 -14.65 10.72 29.80
N SER A 471 -15.10 11.65 28.99
CA SER A 471 -14.36 12.86 28.64
C SER A 471 -14.23 13.81 29.83
N LEU A 472 -13.39 14.84 29.71
CA LEU A 472 -13.22 15.83 30.76
C LEU A 472 -14.51 16.62 31.01
N SER A 473 -14.79 16.89 32.28
CA SER A 473 -16.00 17.67 32.66
C SER A 473 -15.81 19.18 32.48
N CYS A 474 -14.57 19.66 32.47
CA CYS A 474 -14.19 21.06 32.28
C CYS A 474 -12.90 21.18 31.47
N ILE A 475 -12.70 22.31 30.83
CA ILE A 475 -11.45 22.66 30.14
C ILE A 475 -10.29 22.63 31.15
N ASN A 476 -9.17 22.05 30.76
CA ASN A 476 -7.97 21.86 31.56
C ASN A 476 -8.20 21.06 32.88
N SER A 477 -9.28 20.32 32.99
CA SER A 477 -9.43 19.33 34.07
C SER A 477 -8.70 18.04 33.69
N ASN A 478 -8.22 17.28 34.69
CA ASN A 478 -7.58 15.98 34.49
C ASN A 478 -8.47 14.91 35.12
N ASN A 479 -9.73 14.83 34.72
CA ASN A 479 -10.71 13.92 35.28
C ASN A 479 -11.36 13.00 34.24
N GLY A 480 -10.68 12.80 33.11
CA GLY A 480 -11.06 11.81 32.12
C GLY A 480 -10.92 10.40 32.68
N GLU A 481 -11.75 9.49 32.21
CA GLU A 481 -11.71 8.09 32.62
C GLU A 481 -11.80 7.18 31.39
N MET A 482 -11.11 6.05 31.47
CA MET A 482 -11.20 4.99 30.47
C MET A 482 -11.34 3.65 31.17
N THR A 483 -12.41 2.93 30.87
CA THR A 483 -12.64 1.58 31.38
C THR A 483 -12.50 0.58 30.26
N ILE A 484 -11.67 -0.43 30.47
CA ILE A 484 -11.42 -1.54 29.54
C ILE A 484 -11.92 -2.83 30.21
N ARG A 485 -12.70 -3.62 29.47
CA ARG A 485 -13.17 -4.93 29.89
C ARG A 485 -12.95 -5.95 28.79
N ALA A 486 -12.42 -7.13 29.13
CA ALA A 486 -12.41 -8.28 28.25
C ALA A 486 -13.65 -9.17 28.47
N ILE A 487 -14.19 -9.74 27.39
CA ILE A 487 -15.34 -10.66 27.42
C ILE A 487 -14.88 -12.09 27.61
N ASP A 488 -13.88 -12.52 26.84
CA ASP A 488 -13.26 -13.84 27.03
C ASP A 488 -12.41 -13.81 28.30
N THR A 489 -12.74 -14.67 29.24
CA THR A 489 -12.07 -14.79 30.54
C THR A 489 -11.12 -15.98 30.62
N THR A 490 -10.80 -16.57 29.47
CA THR A 490 -9.91 -17.74 29.38
C THR A 490 -8.44 -17.36 29.57
N TYR A 491 -8.08 -16.13 29.18
CA TYR A 491 -6.71 -15.64 29.16
C TYR A 491 -6.50 -14.49 30.13
N GLU A 492 -5.26 -14.30 30.56
CA GLU A 492 -4.82 -13.06 31.21
C GLU A 492 -4.31 -12.06 30.17
N TYR A 493 -4.76 -10.81 30.25
CA TYR A 493 -4.43 -9.77 29.29
C TYR A 493 -3.52 -8.72 29.93
N THR A 494 -2.45 -8.36 29.26
CA THR A 494 -1.60 -7.23 29.63
C THR A 494 -1.98 -6.03 28.79
N ILE A 495 -2.39 -4.94 29.44
CA ILE A 495 -2.70 -3.66 28.81
C ILE A 495 -1.51 -2.74 29.01
N ALA A 496 -0.98 -2.18 27.94
CA ALA A 496 0.04 -1.13 27.98
C ALA A 496 -0.50 0.14 27.32
N ILE A 497 -0.36 1.28 28.00
CA ILE A 497 -0.75 2.61 27.50
C ILE A 497 0.52 3.46 27.39
N SER A 498 1.01 3.65 26.17
CA SER A 498 2.32 4.26 25.90
C SER A 498 2.42 5.73 26.32
N VAL A 499 1.33 6.49 26.20
CA VAL A 499 1.32 7.94 26.45
C VAL A 499 1.54 8.28 27.94
N ILE A 500 1.08 7.40 28.83
CA ILE A 500 1.17 7.60 30.29
C ILE A 500 2.07 6.55 30.98
N ASP A 501 2.75 5.73 30.18
CA ASP A 501 3.64 4.65 30.64
C ASP A 501 3.00 3.77 31.72
N LYS A 502 1.73 3.41 31.54
CA LYS A 502 0.98 2.54 32.45
C LYS A 502 0.84 1.15 31.86
N ILE A 503 1.10 0.16 32.71
CA ILE A 503 0.85 -1.25 32.41
C ILE A 503 -0.13 -1.79 33.46
N ALA A 504 -1.09 -2.57 33.03
CA ALA A 504 -2.08 -3.22 33.90
C ALA A 504 -2.46 -4.60 33.36
N THR A 505 -2.98 -5.45 34.20
CA THR A 505 -3.43 -6.80 33.84
C THR A 505 -4.94 -6.93 34.01
N LEU A 506 -5.63 -7.55 33.03
CA LEU A 506 -7.01 -8.01 33.20
C LEU A 506 -6.95 -9.51 33.52
N ASN A 507 -7.48 -9.88 34.65
CA ASN A 507 -7.51 -11.26 35.13
C ASN A 507 -8.73 -11.48 36.05
N GLN A 508 -8.79 -12.66 36.67
CA GLN A 508 -9.88 -13.02 37.55
C GLN A 508 -9.99 -12.11 38.80
N GLU A 509 -8.86 -11.56 39.29
CA GLU A 509 -8.85 -10.74 40.51
C GLU A 509 -9.61 -9.41 40.33
N ASN A 510 -9.58 -8.86 39.10
CA ASN A 510 -10.30 -7.62 38.76
C ASN A 510 -11.52 -7.84 37.86
N GLU A 511 -12.02 -9.09 37.80
CA GLU A 511 -13.17 -9.48 37.01
C GLU A 511 -13.00 -9.09 35.50
N TYR A 512 -11.75 -9.17 35.01
CA TYR A 512 -11.38 -8.79 33.64
C TYR A 512 -11.78 -7.37 33.26
N LYS A 513 -11.76 -6.44 34.24
CA LYS A 513 -12.13 -5.04 34.06
C LYS A 513 -11.16 -4.14 34.79
N ILE A 514 -10.72 -3.05 34.15
CA ILE A 514 -9.90 -2.01 34.76
C ILE A 514 -10.37 -0.63 34.34
N THR A 515 -10.21 0.34 35.24
CA THR A 515 -10.50 1.76 34.96
C THR A 515 -9.24 2.58 35.22
N PHE A 516 -8.86 3.36 34.22
CA PHE A 516 -7.84 4.39 34.31
C PHE A 516 -8.54 5.73 34.51
N SER A 517 -8.21 6.41 35.60
CA SER A 517 -8.74 7.72 35.96
C SER A 517 -7.67 8.81 35.85
N ASP A 518 -8.07 10.04 36.04
CA ASP A 518 -7.21 11.22 36.03
C ASP A 518 -6.50 11.42 34.66
N LEU A 519 -7.22 11.09 33.58
CA LEU A 519 -6.70 11.23 32.22
C LEU A 519 -6.87 12.66 31.71
N GLU A 520 -5.83 13.17 31.05
CA GLU A 520 -5.83 14.46 30.38
C GLU A 520 -6.51 14.35 29.00
N VAL A 521 -6.78 15.48 28.36
CA VAL A 521 -7.19 15.52 26.94
C VAL A 521 -6.07 14.94 26.07
N GLY A 522 -6.40 14.03 25.17
CA GLY A 522 -5.41 13.42 24.29
C GLY A 522 -5.86 12.13 23.61
N THR A 523 -4.97 11.58 22.79
CA THR A 523 -5.13 10.25 22.19
C THR A 523 -4.24 9.26 22.94
N TYR A 524 -4.85 8.19 23.41
CA TYR A 524 -4.19 7.13 24.16
C TYR A 524 -4.04 5.90 23.28
N HIS A 525 -2.78 5.50 23.03
CA HIS A 525 -2.46 4.30 22.28
C HIS A 525 -2.38 3.13 23.26
N ILE A 526 -3.30 2.18 23.09
CA ILE A 526 -3.44 1.02 23.96
C ILE A 526 -3.01 -0.22 23.19
N SER A 527 -2.10 -0.99 23.76
CA SER A 527 -1.72 -2.32 23.28
C SER A 527 -2.21 -3.35 24.28
N ILE A 528 -2.92 -4.38 23.81
CA ILE A 528 -3.41 -5.50 24.62
C ILE A 528 -2.74 -6.77 24.12
N THR A 529 -2.00 -7.44 24.99
CA THR A 529 -1.27 -8.68 24.70
C THR A 529 -1.69 -9.80 25.65
N ILE A 530 -1.39 -11.06 25.27
CA ILE A 530 -1.65 -12.26 26.06
C ILE A 530 -0.32 -12.98 26.26
N HIS A 531 0.04 -13.28 27.50
CA HIS A 531 1.34 -13.89 27.82
C HIS A 531 1.52 -15.26 27.17
N GLU A 532 0.47 -16.10 27.17
CA GLU A 532 0.49 -17.44 26.57
C GLU A 532 0.38 -17.44 25.04
N LYS A 533 0.12 -16.25 24.45
CA LYS A 533 0.00 -16.05 23.01
C LYS A 533 0.91 -14.89 22.57
N PRO A 534 2.21 -15.08 22.46
CA PRO A 534 3.18 -14.00 22.26
C PRO A 534 2.99 -13.20 20.96
N THR A 535 2.35 -13.80 19.96
CA THR A 535 2.05 -13.14 18.67
C THR A 535 0.80 -12.28 18.72
N TYR A 536 -0.03 -12.42 19.76
CA TYR A 536 -1.25 -11.64 19.89
C TYR A 536 -0.98 -10.23 20.40
N ASN A 537 -1.36 -9.24 19.63
CA ASN A 537 -1.31 -7.83 20.02
C ASN A 537 -2.47 -7.07 19.34
N GLN A 538 -3.42 -6.63 20.15
CA GLN A 538 -4.52 -5.79 19.68
C GLN A 538 -4.27 -4.34 20.07
N ILE A 539 -4.36 -3.42 19.10
CA ILE A 539 -4.07 -2.00 19.31
C ILE A 539 -5.34 -1.18 19.15
N PHE A 540 -5.53 -0.20 20.05
CA PHE A 540 -6.64 0.75 20.02
C PHE A 540 -6.11 2.17 20.21
N ASP A 541 -6.70 3.12 19.45
CA ASP A 541 -6.47 4.56 19.62
C ASP A 541 -7.72 5.19 20.21
N ILE A 542 -7.65 5.56 21.47
CA ILE A 542 -8.78 6.08 22.25
C ILE A 542 -8.59 7.56 22.53
N LYS A 543 -9.61 8.36 22.24
CA LYS A 543 -9.58 9.81 22.47
C LYS A 543 -10.35 10.18 23.72
N ILE A 544 -9.70 10.93 24.62
CA ILE A 544 -10.32 11.71 25.70
C ILE A 544 -10.38 13.15 25.21
N VAL A 545 -11.55 13.73 25.21
CA VAL A 545 -11.77 15.10 24.74
C VAL A 545 -12.17 16.02 25.87
N GLU A 546 -11.95 17.31 25.72
CA GLU A 546 -12.43 18.33 26.62
C GLU A 546 -13.68 19.01 26.03
N PRO A 547 -14.57 19.56 26.87
CA PRO A 547 -15.71 20.31 26.38
C PRO A 547 -15.26 21.57 25.64
N ALA A 548 -16.10 22.05 24.73
CA ALA A 548 -15.85 23.31 24.07
C ALA A 548 -15.79 24.47 25.09
N PRO A 549 -14.94 25.49 24.87
CA PRO A 549 -14.93 26.67 25.71
C PRO A 549 -16.33 27.29 25.86
N LEU A 550 -16.64 27.73 27.08
CA LEU A 550 -17.82 28.55 27.28
C LEU A 550 -17.61 29.91 26.61
N GLU A 551 -18.47 30.24 25.65
CA GLU A 551 -18.41 31.53 24.97
C GLU A 551 -19.76 32.22 25.12
N ALA A 552 -19.72 33.52 25.31
CA ALA A 552 -20.89 34.37 25.32
C ALA A 552 -20.63 35.64 24.49
N ALA A 553 -21.47 35.88 23.52
CA ALA A 553 -21.45 37.11 22.73
C ALA A 553 -22.77 37.84 22.90
N ALA A 554 -22.74 39.16 23.08
CA ALA A 554 -23.93 39.98 23.20
C ALA A 554 -24.05 40.94 22.01
N LEU A 555 -25.16 40.87 21.30
CA LEU A 555 -25.55 41.87 20.28
C LEU A 555 -26.60 42.81 20.92
N VAL A 556 -26.21 44.08 21.04
CA VAL A 556 -27.07 45.09 21.67
C VAL A 556 -27.72 45.96 20.59
N ASP A 557 -29.05 45.99 20.54
CA ASP A 557 -29.83 46.93 19.74
C ASP A 557 -30.36 48.04 20.64
N LEU A 558 -29.69 49.18 20.59
CA LEU A 558 -30.08 50.36 21.38
C LEU A 558 -31.39 50.97 20.91
N THR A 559 -31.82 50.76 19.66
CA THR A 559 -33.04 51.30 19.09
C THR A 559 -34.25 50.47 19.58
N ALA A 560 -34.07 49.13 19.53
CA ALA A 560 -35.07 48.20 20.03
C ALA A 560 -35.01 48.01 21.55
N LYS A 561 -34.00 48.56 22.23
CA LYS A 561 -33.70 48.33 23.65
C LYS A 561 -33.65 46.88 24.04
N THR A 562 -32.96 46.07 23.21
CA THR A 562 -32.79 44.64 23.45
C THR A 562 -31.33 44.21 23.34
N ALA A 563 -30.97 43.17 24.05
CA ALA A 563 -29.68 42.47 23.88
C ALA A 563 -29.95 40.99 23.56
N THR A 564 -29.37 40.52 22.49
CA THR A 564 -29.40 39.09 22.15
C THR A 564 -28.06 38.48 22.61
N LEU A 565 -28.10 37.50 23.49
CA LEU A 565 -26.94 36.72 23.93
C LEU A 565 -26.87 35.45 23.10
N HIS A 566 -25.70 35.20 22.49
CA HIS A 566 -25.37 33.92 21.88
C HIS A 566 -24.42 33.20 22.81
N LEU A 567 -24.77 32.00 23.21
CA LEU A 567 -24.06 31.18 24.19
C LEU A 567 -23.59 29.90 23.50
N SER A 568 -22.39 29.45 23.78
CA SER A 568 -21.86 28.18 23.30
C SER A 568 -20.98 27.48 24.35
N GLY A 569 -20.70 26.18 24.15
CA GLY A 569 -19.85 25.40 25.03
C GLY A 569 -20.55 24.67 26.18
N SER A 570 -21.88 24.80 26.32
CA SER A 570 -22.69 24.01 27.29
C SER A 570 -24.10 23.78 26.77
N GLU A 571 -24.80 22.84 27.37
CA GLU A 571 -26.25 22.62 27.17
C GLU A 571 -27.10 23.38 28.19
N GLN A 572 -26.48 23.83 29.30
CA GLN A 572 -27.13 24.56 30.38
C GLN A 572 -26.28 25.75 30.81
N TYR A 573 -26.87 26.89 30.94
CA TYR A 573 -26.25 28.13 31.34
C TYR A 573 -27.01 28.76 32.49
N THR A 574 -26.30 29.46 33.37
CA THR A 574 -26.93 30.31 34.37
C THR A 574 -26.64 31.78 34.03
N ILE A 575 -27.65 32.55 33.72
CA ILE A 575 -27.54 33.98 33.46
C ILE A 575 -28.03 34.74 34.70
N THR A 576 -27.17 35.66 35.16
CA THR A 576 -27.53 36.55 36.28
C THR A 576 -27.73 37.97 35.74
N LEU A 577 -28.95 38.48 35.82
CA LEU A 577 -29.32 39.85 35.43
C LEU A 577 -29.83 40.60 36.66
N ASN A 578 -29.20 41.70 36.99
CA ASN A 578 -29.56 42.56 38.15
C ASN A 578 -29.68 41.78 39.48
N GLY A 579 -28.81 40.77 39.67
CA GLY A 579 -28.79 39.94 40.89
C GLY A 579 -29.81 38.79 40.88
N VAL A 580 -30.58 38.62 39.82
CA VAL A 580 -31.53 37.47 39.67
C VAL A 580 -30.91 36.48 38.70
N SER A 581 -30.71 35.25 39.16
CA SER A 581 -30.17 34.16 38.37
C SER A 581 -31.30 33.33 37.74
N GLN A 582 -31.12 32.97 36.47
CA GLN A 582 -32.03 32.11 35.72
C GLN A 582 -31.24 31.03 34.99
N GLU A 583 -31.68 29.79 35.08
CA GLU A 583 -31.17 28.69 34.29
C GLU A 583 -31.76 28.69 32.87
N ILE A 584 -30.92 28.49 31.87
CA ILE A 584 -31.24 28.54 30.45
C ILE A 584 -30.68 27.36 29.72
N TYR A 585 -31.47 26.75 28.86
CA TYR A 585 -31.10 25.61 28.01
C TYR A 585 -31.05 25.98 26.52
N SER A 586 -31.13 27.29 26.21
CA SER A 586 -31.03 27.80 24.83
C SER A 586 -29.69 28.43 24.57
N GLN A 587 -29.16 28.25 23.37
CA GLN A 587 -27.94 28.89 22.90
C GLN A 587 -28.16 30.35 22.48
N GLU A 588 -29.40 30.80 22.39
CA GLU A 588 -29.75 32.18 22.09
C GLU A 588 -30.86 32.64 23.02
N ILE A 589 -30.64 33.82 23.61
CA ILE A 589 -31.66 34.47 24.46
C ILE A 589 -31.70 35.95 24.15
N LYS A 590 -32.94 36.47 24.07
CA LYS A 590 -33.21 37.89 23.90
C LYS A 590 -33.64 38.50 25.22
N LEU A 591 -32.92 39.54 25.67
CA LEU A 591 -33.16 40.27 26.89
C LEU A 591 -33.68 41.68 26.58
N GLU A 592 -34.65 42.16 27.32
CA GLU A 592 -35.07 43.56 27.27
C GLU A 592 -34.20 44.42 28.17
N LEU A 593 -33.65 45.53 27.61
CA LEU A 593 -32.83 46.46 28.35
C LEU A 593 -33.70 47.54 28.99
N SER A 594 -33.70 47.59 30.32
CA SER A 594 -34.27 48.73 31.06
C SER A 594 -33.37 49.97 30.87
N SER A 595 -33.89 51.17 31.18
CA SER A 595 -33.22 52.46 30.97
C SER A 595 -31.91 52.63 31.80
N GLU A 596 -31.56 51.72 32.67
CA GLU A 596 -30.28 51.66 33.37
C GLU A 596 -29.44 50.48 32.84
N ILE A 597 -28.20 50.74 32.41
CA ILE A 597 -27.28 49.71 31.90
C ILE A 597 -26.83 48.84 33.08
N GLY A 598 -27.47 47.70 33.24
CA GLY A 598 -27.00 46.63 34.17
C GLY A 598 -25.81 45.89 33.63
N ARG A 599 -24.89 45.41 34.48
CA ARG A 599 -23.84 44.44 34.14
C ARG A 599 -24.43 43.04 34.13
N ALA A 600 -24.31 42.32 33.02
CA ALA A 600 -24.58 40.89 32.96
C ALA A 600 -23.28 40.10 33.21
N HIS A 601 -23.37 39.04 34.01
CA HIS A 601 -22.32 38.04 34.17
C HIS A 601 -22.85 36.70 33.65
N VAL A 602 -22.07 36.05 32.80
CA VAL A 602 -22.35 34.71 32.27
C VAL A 602 -21.53 33.68 33.04
#